data_28d04d2d0787a5405613c232c68ce888
#
_entry.id   28d04d2d0787a5405613c232c68ce888
#
_cell.length_a   1.000
_cell.length_b   1.000
_cell.length_c   1.000
_cell.angle_alpha   90.00
_cell.angle_beta   90.00
_cell.angle_gamma   90.00
#
_symmetry.space_group_name_H-M   'P 1'
#
loop_
_entity.id
_entity.type
_entity.pdbx_description
1 polymer ?
#
loop_
_entity_poly.entity_id
_entity_poly.type
_entity_poly.pdbx_seq_one_letter_code
_entity_poly.pdbx_strand_id
1 'polypeptide(L)'
;GLHLEDYKELARMVESRVDLFNISCGSHERQELFVRTHPSAFLDHGCNVYLAAAIKQVVSKPVSCVGGLGDPEQCEEIIASGQADIVELGRALLADPFLPKKAYAGQKEDITPCLRCFVCLGESVINGTNRCSVNPVIGAELEEKYYVAPPLRKKKVLVVGGGPAGMEAAITAARRGHEVLL
;
A
#
# COMPACT_ATOMS: atom_id res chain seq x y z
N GLY A 1 23.63 -14.12 -12.62
CA GLY A 1 22.43 -13.52 -13.16
C GLY A 1 22.71 -12.18 -13.82
N LEU A 2 21.71 -11.55 -14.40
CA LEU A 2 21.84 -10.20 -14.99
C LEU A 2 22.00 -9.14 -13.90
N HIS A 3 22.83 -8.12 -14.21
CA HIS A 3 23.04 -6.97 -13.35
C HIS A 3 22.29 -5.73 -13.87
N LEU A 4 22.27 -4.66 -13.11
CA LEU A 4 21.50 -3.44 -13.46
C LEU A 4 21.93 -2.87 -14.84
N GLU A 5 23.21 -2.93 -15.19
CA GLU A 5 23.70 -2.45 -16.49
C GLU A 5 23.13 -3.29 -17.66
N ASP A 6 23.00 -4.61 -17.48
CA ASP A 6 22.39 -5.48 -18.49
C ASP A 6 20.91 -5.11 -18.70
N TYR A 7 20.19 -4.76 -17.62
CA TYR A 7 18.80 -4.30 -17.72
C TYR A 7 18.67 -2.92 -18.34
N LYS A 8 19.62 -2.02 -18.15
CA LYS A 8 19.66 -0.73 -18.86
C LYS A 8 19.85 -0.93 -20.37
N GLU A 9 20.73 -1.84 -20.76
CA GLU A 9 20.92 -2.17 -22.18
C GLU A 9 19.66 -2.80 -22.76
N LEU A 10 19.08 -3.78 -22.09
CA LEU A 10 17.81 -4.39 -22.49
C LEU A 10 16.71 -3.33 -22.63
N ALA A 11 16.58 -2.40 -21.70
CA ALA A 11 15.59 -1.35 -21.76
C ALA A 11 15.72 -0.48 -23.01
N ARG A 12 16.95 -0.08 -23.39
CA ARG A 12 17.22 0.66 -24.64
C ARG A 12 16.81 -0.16 -25.87
N MET A 13 17.12 -1.47 -25.87
CA MET A 13 16.82 -2.34 -27.02
C MET A 13 15.31 -2.51 -27.24
N VAL A 14 14.51 -2.54 -26.18
CA VAL A 14 13.06 -2.79 -26.29
C VAL A 14 12.20 -1.53 -26.23
N GLU A 15 12.79 -0.36 -26.01
CA GLU A 15 12.08 0.91 -25.80
C GLU A 15 11.07 1.25 -26.89
N SER A 16 11.41 0.97 -28.15
CA SER A 16 10.51 1.23 -29.28
C SER A 16 9.29 0.29 -29.35
N ARG A 17 9.26 -0.75 -28.51
CA ARG A 17 8.23 -1.80 -28.50
C ARG A 17 7.34 -1.75 -27.27
N VAL A 18 7.57 -0.83 -26.35
CA VAL A 18 6.83 -0.69 -25.08
C VAL A 18 6.36 0.75 -24.91
N ASP A 19 5.31 0.94 -24.13
CA ASP A 19 4.76 2.25 -23.78
C ASP A 19 5.16 2.69 -22.38
N LEU A 20 5.50 1.75 -21.51
CA LEU A 20 5.86 1.97 -20.10
C LEU A 20 6.84 0.91 -19.64
N PHE A 21 7.81 1.30 -18.80
CA PHE A 21 8.66 0.39 -18.03
C PHE A 21 8.16 0.29 -16.61
N ASN A 22 7.67 -0.89 -16.20
CA ASN A 22 7.35 -1.19 -14.82
C ASN A 22 8.56 -1.84 -14.16
N ILE A 23 9.15 -1.16 -13.17
CA ILE A 23 10.39 -1.59 -12.53
C ILE A 23 10.12 -2.14 -11.13
N SER A 24 10.31 -3.45 -11.00
CA SER A 24 10.32 -4.15 -9.71
C SER A 24 11.65 -4.87 -9.49
N CYS A 25 11.76 -5.61 -8.39
CA CYS A 25 12.98 -6.33 -8.05
C CYS A 25 12.65 -7.66 -7.35
N GLY A 26 13.55 -8.62 -7.46
CA GLY A 26 13.47 -9.89 -6.76
C GLY A 26 12.94 -11.03 -7.61
N SER A 27 12.70 -12.17 -6.96
CA SER A 27 12.17 -13.39 -7.59
C SER A 27 11.33 -14.18 -6.59
N HIS A 28 10.29 -14.83 -7.07
CA HIS A 28 9.47 -15.75 -6.26
C HIS A 28 10.11 -17.14 -6.13
N GLU A 29 11.02 -17.49 -7.02
CA GLU A 29 11.70 -18.79 -7.03
C GLU A 29 12.80 -18.90 -5.98
N ARG A 30 13.36 -17.77 -5.56
CA ARG A 30 14.47 -17.67 -4.62
C ARG A 30 14.07 -16.93 -3.36
N GLN A 31 14.04 -17.63 -2.24
CA GLN A 31 13.57 -17.11 -0.95
C GLN A 31 14.31 -15.84 -0.50
N GLU A 32 15.61 -15.80 -0.71
CA GLU A 32 16.45 -14.63 -0.37
C GLU A 32 16.14 -13.38 -1.21
N LEU A 33 15.53 -13.55 -2.39
CA LEU A 33 15.13 -12.46 -3.28
C LEU A 33 13.64 -12.07 -3.11
N PHE A 34 12.84 -12.93 -2.49
CA PHE A 34 11.42 -12.68 -2.26
C PHE A 34 11.17 -11.39 -1.46
N VAL A 35 12.02 -11.10 -0.49
CA VAL A 35 11.95 -9.87 0.31
C VAL A 35 12.16 -8.58 -0.49
N ARG A 36 12.76 -8.67 -1.68
CA ARG A 36 12.87 -7.54 -2.61
C ARG A 36 11.62 -7.36 -3.46
N THR A 37 10.99 -8.46 -3.86
CA THR A 37 9.69 -8.42 -4.56
C THR A 37 8.60 -7.84 -3.65
N HIS A 38 8.63 -8.22 -2.38
CA HIS A 38 7.67 -7.80 -1.36
C HIS A 38 8.41 -7.22 -0.14
N PRO A 39 8.89 -5.97 -0.19
CA PRO A 39 9.66 -5.41 0.91
C PRO A 39 8.93 -5.50 2.25
N SER A 40 9.57 -6.16 3.23
CA SER A 40 9.08 -6.29 4.61
C SER A 40 9.36 -5.04 5.43
N ALA A 41 8.89 -5.04 6.69
CA ALA A 41 9.19 -3.96 7.64
C ALA A 41 10.69 -3.80 7.97
N PHE A 42 11.51 -4.82 7.65
CA PHE A 42 12.97 -4.79 7.87
C PHE A 42 13.76 -4.12 6.74
N LEU A 43 13.12 -3.77 5.62
CA LEU A 43 13.73 -3.01 4.54
C LEU A 43 13.24 -1.56 4.55
N ASP A 44 14.04 -0.65 4.03
CA ASP A 44 13.65 0.74 3.90
C ASP A 44 12.43 0.89 2.97
N HIS A 45 11.66 1.95 3.20
CA HIS A 45 10.62 2.35 2.28
C HIS A 45 11.23 2.76 0.94
N GLY A 46 10.64 2.30 -0.17
CA GLY A 46 11.14 2.63 -1.49
C GLY A 46 12.48 1.97 -1.84
N CYS A 47 12.85 0.88 -1.17
CA CYS A 47 14.16 0.21 -1.32
C CYS A 47 14.51 -0.23 -2.75
N ASN A 48 13.56 -0.19 -3.70
CA ASN A 48 13.77 -0.53 -5.11
C ASN A 48 13.71 0.70 -6.04
N VAL A 49 13.44 1.91 -5.52
CA VAL A 49 13.29 3.14 -6.34
C VAL A 49 14.53 3.45 -7.16
N TYR A 50 15.72 3.20 -6.60
CA TYR A 50 16.99 3.41 -7.32
C TYR A 50 17.09 2.63 -8.65
N LEU A 51 16.40 1.49 -8.76
CA LEU A 51 16.38 0.70 -10.00
C LEU A 51 15.56 1.41 -11.07
N ALA A 52 14.38 1.93 -10.70
CA ALA A 52 13.55 2.72 -11.60
C ALA A 52 14.29 4.00 -12.04
N ALA A 53 14.92 4.71 -11.11
CA ALA A 53 15.72 5.88 -11.39
C ALA A 53 16.85 5.59 -12.39
N ALA A 54 17.53 4.45 -12.25
CA ALA A 54 18.60 4.05 -13.16
C ALA A 54 18.08 3.71 -14.57
N ILE A 55 16.91 3.08 -14.70
CA ILE A 55 16.27 2.82 -16.00
C ILE A 55 15.80 4.13 -16.63
N LYS A 56 15.17 5.01 -15.84
CA LYS A 56 14.69 6.32 -16.33
C LYS A 56 15.79 7.19 -16.95
N GLN A 57 17.02 7.06 -16.49
CA GLN A 57 18.18 7.78 -17.06
C GLN A 57 18.54 7.33 -18.50
N VAL A 58 18.05 6.18 -18.96
CA VAL A 58 18.49 5.57 -20.22
C VAL A 58 17.37 5.35 -21.20
N VAL A 59 16.12 5.67 -20.84
CA VAL A 59 14.93 5.59 -21.70
C VAL A 59 14.16 6.91 -21.71
N SER A 60 13.39 7.16 -22.74
CA SER A 60 12.49 8.31 -22.86
C SER A 60 11.04 7.98 -22.50
N LYS A 61 10.70 6.71 -22.44
CA LYS A 61 9.36 6.23 -22.06
C LYS A 61 9.11 6.40 -20.57
N PRO A 62 7.84 6.52 -20.15
CA PRO A 62 7.49 6.56 -18.74
C PRO A 62 8.03 5.36 -17.97
N VAL A 63 8.46 5.59 -16.73
CA VAL A 63 8.96 4.56 -15.83
C VAL A 63 8.16 4.57 -14.54
N SER A 64 7.64 3.42 -14.14
CA SER A 64 7.02 3.24 -12.84
C SER A 64 7.94 2.53 -11.86
N CYS A 65 7.75 2.80 -10.57
CA CYS A 65 8.49 2.15 -9.49
C CYS A 65 7.54 1.54 -8.46
N VAL A 66 7.95 0.40 -7.89
CA VAL A 66 7.25 -0.30 -6.83
C VAL A 66 8.24 -0.77 -5.76
N GLY A 67 7.78 -0.89 -4.52
CA GLY A 67 8.58 -1.52 -3.47
C GLY A 67 8.50 -0.84 -2.10
N GLY A 68 7.50 -1.22 -1.29
CA GLY A 68 7.36 -0.73 0.08
C GLY A 68 6.96 0.74 0.18
N LEU A 69 6.31 1.28 -0.84
CA LEU A 69 5.81 2.66 -0.92
C LEU A 69 4.39 2.75 -0.35
N GLY A 70 4.04 3.94 0.18
CA GLY A 70 2.73 4.18 0.77
C GLY A 70 2.61 5.53 1.49
N ASP A 71 3.72 6.20 1.79
CA ASP A 71 3.71 7.57 2.30
C ASP A 71 3.53 8.56 1.13
N PRO A 72 2.50 9.43 1.14
CA PRO A 72 2.26 10.37 0.04
C PRO A 72 3.41 11.35 -0.20
N GLU A 73 4.09 11.82 0.84
CA GLU A 73 5.21 12.75 0.71
C GLU A 73 6.41 12.09 0.04
N GLN A 74 6.71 10.85 0.43
CA GLN A 74 7.75 10.06 -0.23
C GLN A 74 7.40 9.79 -1.70
N CYS A 75 6.14 9.46 -1.99
CA CYS A 75 5.69 9.25 -3.37
C CYS A 75 5.83 10.53 -4.21
N GLU A 76 5.47 11.68 -3.67
CA GLU A 76 5.63 12.98 -4.33
C GLU A 76 7.11 13.31 -4.57
N GLU A 77 7.98 13.09 -3.58
CA GLU A 77 9.41 13.32 -3.70
C GLU A 77 10.04 12.48 -4.84
N ILE A 78 9.65 11.23 -4.98
CA ILE A 78 10.10 10.33 -6.05
C ILE A 78 9.77 10.91 -7.43
N ILE A 79 8.54 11.40 -7.60
CA ILE A 79 8.07 12.01 -8.85
C ILE A 79 8.76 13.35 -9.08
N ALA A 80 8.73 14.25 -8.10
CA ALA A 80 9.28 15.60 -8.21
C ALA A 80 10.78 15.61 -8.48
N SER A 81 11.53 14.65 -7.90
CA SER A 81 12.96 14.49 -8.14
C SER A 81 13.30 13.76 -9.45
N GLY A 82 12.29 13.31 -10.21
CA GLY A 82 12.48 12.62 -11.49
C GLY A 82 13.03 11.21 -11.38
N GLN A 83 12.89 10.55 -10.24
CA GLN A 83 13.32 9.15 -10.07
C GLN A 83 12.38 8.16 -10.76
N ALA A 84 11.11 8.48 -10.87
CA ALA A 84 10.12 7.75 -11.64
C ALA A 84 9.03 8.72 -12.14
N ASP A 85 8.19 8.26 -13.06
CA ASP A 85 7.01 9.02 -13.53
C ASP A 85 5.73 8.56 -12.83
N ILE A 86 5.72 7.32 -12.35
CA ILE A 86 4.57 6.69 -11.71
C ILE A 86 5.03 5.93 -10.48
N VAL A 87 4.28 6.05 -9.39
CA VAL A 87 4.46 5.24 -8.17
C VAL A 87 3.35 4.20 -8.09
N GLU A 88 3.74 2.94 -7.89
CA GLU A 88 2.80 1.83 -7.77
C GLU A 88 2.63 1.41 -6.31
N LEU A 89 1.37 1.33 -5.89
CA LEU A 89 0.98 0.98 -4.54
C LEU A 89 0.20 -0.34 -4.55
N GLY A 90 0.74 -1.37 -3.92
CA GLY A 90 0.03 -2.64 -3.72
C GLY A 90 -0.54 -2.74 -2.31
N ARG A 91 0.26 -3.24 -1.36
CA ARG A 91 -0.16 -3.49 0.03
C ARG A 91 -0.63 -2.23 0.78
N ALA A 92 -0.15 -1.06 0.40
CA ALA A 92 -0.64 0.21 0.96
C ALA A 92 -2.13 0.40 0.66
N LEU A 93 -2.60 0.03 -0.54
CA LEU A 93 -4.01 0.07 -0.91
C LEU A 93 -4.84 -1.07 -0.29
N LEU A 94 -4.21 -2.19 0.09
CA LEU A 94 -4.88 -3.21 0.91
C LEU A 94 -5.11 -2.70 2.35
N ALA A 95 -4.18 -1.93 2.88
CA ALA A 95 -4.33 -1.32 4.21
C ALA A 95 -5.34 -0.17 4.21
N ASP A 96 -5.28 0.69 3.20
CA ASP A 96 -6.19 1.82 3.01
C ASP A 96 -6.54 2.01 1.53
N PRO A 97 -7.68 1.51 1.06
CA PRO A 97 -8.09 1.66 -0.34
C PRO A 97 -8.39 3.11 -0.74
N PHE A 98 -8.56 4.01 0.24
CA PHE A 98 -8.81 5.43 0.02
C PHE A 98 -7.55 6.29 0.11
N LEU A 99 -6.36 5.68 0.26
CA LEU A 99 -5.09 6.39 0.36
C LEU A 99 -4.90 7.49 -0.71
N PRO A 100 -5.09 7.22 -2.02
CA PRO A 100 -4.89 8.27 -3.01
C PRO A 100 -5.88 9.44 -2.86
N LYS A 101 -7.13 9.15 -2.50
CA LYS A 101 -8.15 10.16 -2.26
C LYS A 101 -7.83 11.03 -1.05
N LYS A 102 -7.37 10.41 0.03
CA LYS A 102 -6.96 11.10 1.27
C LYS A 102 -5.71 11.94 1.02
N ALA A 103 -4.73 11.39 0.31
CA ALA A 103 -3.52 12.12 -0.09
C ALA A 103 -3.87 13.37 -0.92
N TYR A 104 -4.72 13.22 -1.94
CA TYR A 104 -5.18 14.33 -2.76
C TYR A 104 -5.91 15.42 -1.97
N ALA A 105 -6.66 15.02 -0.93
CA ALA A 105 -7.36 15.95 -0.04
C ALA A 105 -6.48 16.57 1.06
N GLY A 106 -5.19 16.24 1.12
CA GLY A 106 -4.28 16.70 2.19
C GLY A 106 -4.54 16.06 3.55
N GLN A 107 -5.24 14.92 3.59
CA GLN A 107 -5.65 14.21 4.81
C GLN A 107 -4.67 13.07 5.15
N LYS A 108 -3.38 13.37 5.21
CA LYS A 108 -2.32 12.38 5.46
C LYS A 108 -2.54 11.60 6.77
N GLU A 109 -2.93 12.31 7.83
CA GLU A 109 -3.14 11.73 9.17
C GLU A 109 -4.31 10.73 9.23
N ASP A 110 -5.22 10.78 8.25
CA ASP A 110 -6.32 9.82 8.15
C ASP A 110 -5.96 8.54 7.38
N ILE A 111 -4.76 8.47 6.81
CA ILE A 111 -4.29 7.31 6.06
C ILE A 111 -3.87 6.21 7.03
N THR A 112 -4.43 5.01 6.87
CA THR A 112 -4.01 3.82 7.59
C THR A 112 -2.78 3.20 6.92
N PRO A 113 -1.57 3.30 7.51
CA PRO A 113 -0.36 2.83 6.86
C PRO A 113 -0.25 1.30 6.84
N CYS A 114 0.30 0.77 5.75
CA CYS A 114 0.66 -0.64 5.66
C CYS A 114 1.85 -0.96 6.57
N LEU A 115 1.70 -1.92 7.48
CA LEU A 115 2.77 -2.35 8.41
C LEU A 115 3.85 -3.20 7.74
N ARG A 116 3.67 -3.60 6.48
CA ARG A 116 4.56 -4.52 5.74
C ARG A 116 4.84 -5.84 6.49
N CYS A 117 3.85 -6.30 7.25
CA CYS A 117 3.91 -7.43 8.18
C CYS A 117 3.69 -8.81 7.54
N PHE A 118 3.38 -8.85 6.23
CA PHE A 118 3.14 -10.06 5.42
C PHE A 118 1.89 -10.89 5.77
N VAL A 119 1.02 -10.44 6.67
CA VAL A 119 -0.23 -11.17 6.97
C VAL A 119 -1.05 -11.40 5.71
N CYS A 120 -1.22 -10.39 4.86
CA CYS A 120 -1.97 -10.52 3.60
C CYS A 120 -1.34 -11.55 2.64
N LEU A 121 0.00 -11.60 2.55
CA LEU A 121 0.69 -12.58 1.70
C LEU A 121 0.58 -13.99 2.26
N GLY A 122 0.78 -14.16 3.57
CA GLY A 122 0.66 -15.46 4.24
C GLY A 122 -0.76 -16.03 4.10
N GLU A 123 -1.78 -15.23 4.37
CA GLU A 123 -3.18 -15.65 4.23
C GLU A 123 -3.56 -15.98 2.78
N SER A 124 -3.10 -15.19 1.82
CA SER A 124 -3.36 -15.45 0.39
C SER A 124 -2.73 -16.77 -0.07
N VAL A 125 -1.48 -17.04 0.31
CA VAL A 125 -0.75 -18.25 -0.11
C VAL A 125 -1.23 -19.50 0.62
N ILE A 126 -1.51 -19.40 1.93
CA ILE A 126 -1.83 -20.58 2.78
C ILE A 126 -3.33 -20.90 2.71
N ASN A 127 -4.18 -19.88 2.81
CA ASN A 127 -5.62 -20.05 3.00
C ASN A 127 -6.45 -19.61 1.79
N GLY A 128 -5.85 -19.04 0.75
CA GLY A 128 -6.57 -18.47 -0.39
C GLY A 128 -7.50 -17.31 -0.03
N THR A 129 -7.24 -16.63 1.09
CA THR A 129 -8.07 -15.54 1.62
C THR A 129 -7.28 -14.24 1.69
N ASN A 130 -7.98 -13.12 1.72
CA ASN A 130 -7.36 -11.81 1.93
C ASN A 130 -7.60 -11.36 3.36
N ARG A 131 -6.51 -11.05 4.09
CA ARG A 131 -6.56 -10.44 5.42
C ARG A 131 -5.50 -9.35 5.55
N CYS A 132 -5.79 -8.35 6.37
CA CYS A 132 -4.83 -7.29 6.68
C CYS A 132 -4.86 -7.03 8.20
N SER A 133 -3.69 -6.78 8.79
CA SER A 133 -3.57 -6.49 10.22
C SER A 133 -4.23 -5.17 10.62
N VAL A 134 -4.39 -4.24 9.69
CA VAL A 134 -4.89 -2.88 9.94
C VAL A 134 -6.17 -2.55 9.16
N ASN A 135 -6.62 -3.43 8.27
CA ASN A 135 -7.87 -3.28 7.54
C ASN A 135 -8.74 -4.53 7.74
N PRO A 136 -9.70 -4.51 8.66
CA PRO A 136 -10.57 -5.66 8.93
C PRO A 136 -11.58 -5.94 7.83
N VAL A 137 -11.79 -5.01 6.90
CA VAL A 137 -12.85 -5.07 5.87
C VAL A 137 -12.35 -5.69 4.56
N ILE A 138 -11.03 -5.86 4.40
CA ILE A 138 -10.43 -6.37 3.17
C ILE A 138 -11.07 -7.70 2.73
N GLY A 139 -11.52 -7.77 1.48
CA GLY A 139 -12.18 -8.94 0.90
C GLY A 139 -13.62 -9.13 1.36
N ALA A 140 -14.15 -8.20 2.18
CA ALA A 140 -15.51 -8.23 2.72
C ALA A 140 -16.21 -6.87 2.60
N GLU A 141 -15.78 -6.03 1.67
CA GLU A 141 -16.23 -4.64 1.51
C GLU A 141 -17.72 -4.55 1.19
N LEU A 142 -18.29 -5.59 0.59
CA LEU A 142 -19.72 -5.67 0.24
C LEU A 142 -20.55 -6.35 1.32
N GLU A 143 -19.96 -6.83 2.41
CA GLU A 143 -20.72 -7.44 3.49
C GLU A 143 -21.43 -6.37 4.34
N GLU A 144 -22.76 -6.53 4.49
CA GLU A 144 -23.62 -5.57 5.19
C GLU A 144 -23.14 -5.27 6.63
N LYS A 145 -22.55 -6.26 7.31
CA LYS A 145 -22.03 -6.11 8.68
C LYS A 145 -20.93 -5.04 8.83
N TYR A 146 -20.20 -4.72 7.75
CA TYR A 146 -19.17 -3.68 7.74
C TYR A 146 -19.70 -2.32 7.25
N TYR A 147 -20.95 -2.26 6.83
CA TYR A 147 -21.56 -1.02 6.38
C TYR A 147 -21.92 -0.13 7.57
N VAL A 148 -21.29 1.03 7.68
CA VAL A 148 -21.57 2.01 8.74
C VAL A 148 -22.84 2.81 8.39
N ALA A 149 -23.99 2.19 8.58
CA ALA A 149 -25.27 2.87 8.37
C ALA A 149 -25.62 3.81 9.55
N PRO A 150 -26.32 4.92 9.29
CA PRO A 150 -26.89 5.74 10.35
C PRO A 150 -27.83 4.90 11.24
N PRO A 151 -27.90 5.17 12.55
CA PRO A 151 -28.77 4.42 13.43
C PRO A 151 -30.22 4.84 13.23
N LEU A 152 -31.15 3.91 13.38
CA LEU A 152 -32.58 4.22 13.43
C LEU A 152 -32.92 5.18 14.58
N ARG A 153 -32.16 5.10 15.68
CA ARG A 153 -32.31 5.97 16.83
C ARG A 153 -30.94 6.28 17.44
N LYS A 154 -30.65 7.55 17.68
CA LYS A 154 -29.46 7.99 18.41
C LYS A 154 -29.52 7.47 19.86
N LYS A 155 -28.41 6.90 20.35
CA LYS A 155 -28.27 6.36 21.71
C LYS A 155 -27.04 6.96 22.37
N LYS A 156 -27.02 6.89 23.73
CA LYS A 156 -25.79 7.04 24.52
C LYS A 156 -25.14 5.67 24.66
N VAL A 157 -23.87 5.58 24.30
CA VAL A 157 -23.10 4.34 24.31
C VAL A 157 -21.93 4.54 25.28
N LEU A 158 -21.86 3.72 26.31
CA LEU A 158 -20.69 3.63 27.19
C LEU A 158 -19.82 2.46 26.74
N VAL A 159 -18.57 2.74 26.42
CA VAL A 159 -17.55 1.72 26.12
C VAL A 159 -16.63 1.62 27.34
N VAL A 160 -16.56 0.45 27.94
CA VAL A 160 -15.71 0.19 29.11
C VAL A 160 -14.43 -0.50 28.64
N GLY A 161 -13.32 0.24 28.68
CA GLY A 161 -12.00 -0.25 28.29
C GLY A 161 -11.44 0.42 27.02
N GLY A 162 -10.36 1.17 27.15
CA GLY A 162 -9.67 1.91 26.08
C GLY A 162 -8.62 1.10 25.31
N GLY A 163 -8.72 -0.24 25.27
CA GLY A 163 -7.88 -1.07 24.39
C GLY A 163 -8.32 -0.98 22.92
N PRO A 164 -7.57 -1.59 21.96
CA PRO A 164 -7.84 -1.47 20.53
C PRO A 164 -9.29 -1.78 20.15
N ALA A 165 -9.89 -2.83 20.71
CA ALA A 165 -11.28 -3.20 20.46
C ALA A 165 -12.28 -2.16 20.99
N GLY A 166 -12.04 -1.61 22.18
CA GLY A 166 -12.89 -0.56 22.76
C GLY A 166 -12.78 0.75 22.00
N MET A 167 -11.58 1.15 21.61
CA MET A 167 -11.38 2.34 20.77
C MET A 167 -12.11 2.21 19.43
N GLU A 168 -11.98 1.07 18.72
CA GLU A 168 -12.66 0.83 17.45
C GLU A 168 -14.20 0.79 17.63
N ALA A 169 -14.69 0.19 18.70
CA ALA A 169 -16.12 0.19 19.02
C ALA A 169 -16.64 1.62 19.27
N ALA A 170 -15.87 2.44 19.99
CA ALA A 170 -16.22 3.83 20.26
C ALA A 170 -16.23 4.67 18.97
N ILE A 171 -15.19 4.54 18.13
CA ILE A 171 -15.09 5.22 16.84
C ILE A 171 -16.26 4.82 15.93
N THR A 172 -16.55 3.53 15.81
CA THR A 172 -17.63 3.03 14.97
C THR A 172 -19.00 3.52 15.47
N ALA A 173 -19.25 3.51 16.78
CA ALA A 173 -20.49 4.03 17.35
C ALA A 173 -20.64 5.55 17.10
N ALA A 174 -19.54 6.32 17.26
CA ALA A 174 -19.53 7.76 16.97
C ALA A 174 -19.79 8.06 15.48
N ARG A 175 -19.11 7.33 14.58
CA ARG A 175 -19.32 7.43 13.13
C ARG A 175 -20.78 7.13 12.72
N ARG A 176 -21.44 6.24 13.44
CA ARG A 176 -22.87 5.98 13.26
C ARG A 176 -23.77 7.07 13.84
N GLY A 177 -23.25 8.07 14.53
CA GLY A 177 -23.99 9.21 15.06
C GLY A 177 -24.52 9.00 16.50
N HIS A 178 -24.03 8.01 17.24
CA HIS A 178 -24.29 7.86 18.66
C HIS A 178 -23.51 8.88 19.49
N GLU A 179 -23.98 9.17 20.71
CA GLU A 179 -23.20 9.86 21.75
C GLU A 179 -22.35 8.81 22.48
N VAL A 180 -21.04 8.93 22.46
CA VAL A 180 -20.14 7.90 22.98
C VAL A 180 -19.31 8.43 24.13
N LEU A 181 -19.22 7.63 25.18
CA LEU A 181 -18.27 7.81 26.29
C LEU A 181 -17.38 6.56 26.34
N LEU A 182 -16.05 6.75 26.29
CA LEU A 182 -15.01 5.73 26.40
C LEU A 182 -14.33 5.84 27.75
#